data_6c8c31f30b02aed0b1bc0513f582ae69
#
_entry.id   6c8c31f30b02aed0b1bc0513f582ae69
#
_cell.length_a   1.000
_cell.length_b   1.000
_cell.length_c   1.000
_cell.angle_alpha   90.00
_cell.angle_beta   90.00
_cell.angle_gamma   90.00
#
_symmetry.space_group_name_H-M   'P 1'
#
loop_
_entity.id
_entity.type
_entity.pdbx_description
1 polymer ?
#
loop_
_entity_poly.entity_id
_entity_poly.type
_entity_poly.pdbx_seq_one_letter_code
_entity_poly.pdbx_strand_id
1 'polypeptide(L)'
;MKFVTFCTGNEENIGVFNSEANSIYEINSLGLSKLYTDMNDFIENVSTGDLEKIKNNSFENAKCYKLEEVKLCSPIVRPKKDIICLGLNYKDHVNEIPDGVIKNVVMPDYPIYFSKRADKAIGVDDKISLHGDLVEKLDYESELAVIIGKEGINISKEDAYEYIFGYTIMNDISERALQDKHVQWYRGKSLDTHTSMGPCIVHKEEFEHPLKLDISSVVNGEVRQDSNTKYFIFDIPTVISDLSRGMTLKPGDIISTGTPAGVAMGMNPQVYLKHGDVVECKVEGIGVLKNIVD
;
A
#
# COMPACT_ATOMS: atom_id res chain seq x y z
N MET A 1 1.19 -16.41 3.88
CA MET A 1 1.92 -16.36 2.57
C MET A 1 2.26 -14.91 2.26
N LYS A 2 3.47 -14.64 1.75
CA LYS A 2 3.93 -13.31 1.34
C LYS A 2 4.23 -13.34 -0.15
N PHE A 3 3.56 -12.51 -0.92
CA PHE A 3 3.71 -12.45 -2.38
C PHE A 3 4.52 -11.22 -2.77
N VAL A 4 5.45 -11.39 -3.68
CA VAL A 4 6.36 -10.33 -4.15
C VAL A 4 6.38 -10.27 -5.68
N THR A 5 6.62 -9.08 -6.20
CA THR A 5 7.13 -8.89 -7.56
C THR A 5 8.61 -8.53 -7.46
N PHE A 6 9.45 -9.20 -8.22
CA PHE A 6 10.89 -9.02 -8.19
C PHE A 6 11.49 -9.05 -9.60
N CYS A 7 12.63 -8.41 -9.76
CA CYS A 7 13.35 -8.38 -11.03
C CYS A 7 14.61 -9.25 -10.97
N THR A 8 14.79 -10.07 -12.02
CA THR A 8 16.05 -10.74 -12.37
C THR A 8 16.56 -10.11 -13.67
N GLY A 9 17.57 -9.24 -13.55
CA GLY A 9 17.96 -8.39 -14.67
C GLY A 9 16.84 -7.41 -15.04
N ASN A 10 16.31 -7.50 -16.27
CA ASN A 10 15.23 -6.64 -16.76
C ASN A 10 13.84 -7.31 -16.75
N GLU A 11 13.73 -8.54 -16.28
CA GLU A 11 12.47 -9.29 -16.27
C GLU A 11 11.78 -9.18 -14.92
N GLU A 12 10.51 -8.74 -14.94
CA GLU A 12 9.64 -8.72 -13.77
C GLU A 12 9.05 -10.14 -13.59
N ASN A 13 9.21 -10.71 -12.40
CA ASN A 13 8.71 -12.03 -12.01
C ASN A 13 7.88 -11.91 -10.73
N ILE A 14 6.97 -12.83 -10.51
CA ILE A 14 6.20 -12.94 -9.27
C ILE A 14 6.65 -14.15 -8.44
N GLY A 15 6.65 -13.99 -7.13
CA GLY A 15 7.18 -15.00 -6.23
C GLY A 15 6.48 -15.07 -4.89
N VAL A 16 6.72 -16.19 -4.20
CA VAL A 16 6.39 -16.38 -2.79
C VAL A 16 7.66 -16.15 -1.97
N PHE A 17 7.61 -15.20 -1.06
CA PHE A 17 8.72 -14.92 -0.16
C PHE A 17 8.63 -15.76 1.11
N ASN A 18 9.65 -16.57 1.33
CA ASN A 18 9.87 -17.30 2.58
C ASN A 18 10.83 -16.51 3.46
N SER A 19 10.31 -15.90 4.52
CA SER A 19 11.08 -15.04 5.42
C SER A 19 12.09 -15.83 6.27
N GLU A 20 11.84 -17.10 6.60
CA GLU A 20 12.76 -17.94 7.38
C GLU A 20 13.99 -18.31 6.55
N ALA A 21 13.78 -18.66 5.28
CA ALA A 21 14.87 -19.01 4.36
C ALA A 21 15.50 -17.78 3.68
N ASN A 22 14.96 -16.59 3.87
CA ASN A 22 15.32 -15.35 3.16
C ASN A 22 15.40 -15.56 1.64
N SER A 23 14.37 -16.22 1.09
CA SER A 23 14.37 -16.68 -0.29
C SER A 23 13.02 -16.45 -0.96
N ILE A 24 13.04 -16.26 -2.28
CA ILE A 24 11.85 -16.08 -3.12
C ILE A 24 11.74 -17.27 -4.06
N TYR A 25 10.59 -17.91 -4.05
CA TYR A 25 10.24 -18.98 -4.99
C TYR A 25 9.38 -18.43 -6.11
N GLU A 26 9.85 -18.57 -7.35
CA GLU A 26 9.13 -18.05 -8.53
C GLU A 26 7.81 -18.80 -8.72
N ILE A 27 6.67 -18.07 -8.69
CA ILE A 27 5.32 -18.66 -8.75
C ILE A 27 5.13 -19.54 -9.97
N ASN A 28 5.61 -19.11 -11.13
CA ASN A 28 5.46 -19.87 -12.38
C ASN A 28 6.28 -21.15 -12.44
N SER A 29 7.16 -21.38 -11.49
CA SER A 29 7.94 -22.63 -11.36
C SER A 29 7.34 -23.61 -10.34
N LEU A 30 6.28 -23.26 -9.62
CA LEU A 30 5.66 -24.06 -8.57
C LEU A 30 4.75 -25.18 -9.11
N GLY A 31 4.61 -25.32 -10.43
CA GLY A 31 3.72 -26.32 -11.05
C GLY A 31 2.26 -26.10 -10.67
N LEU A 32 1.82 -24.85 -10.60
CA LEU A 32 0.42 -24.45 -10.36
C LEU A 32 -0.46 -24.79 -11.57
N SER A 33 -1.76 -24.61 -11.44
CA SER A 33 -2.75 -24.97 -12.45
C SER A 33 -2.59 -24.20 -13.78
N LYS A 34 -2.00 -23.00 -13.72
CA LYS A 34 -1.67 -22.16 -14.88
C LYS A 34 -0.43 -21.29 -14.61
N LEU A 35 0.08 -20.65 -15.65
CA LEU A 35 1.08 -19.60 -15.55
C LEU A 35 0.40 -18.24 -15.42
N TYR A 36 1.04 -17.31 -14.72
CA TYR A 36 0.54 -15.97 -14.47
C TYR A 36 1.50 -14.93 -15.07
N THR A 37 0.94 -13.90 -15.69
CA THR A 37 1.74 -12.87 -16.38
C THR A 37 2.34 -11.84 -15.42
N ASP A 38 1.59 -11.51 -14.38
CA ASP A 38 1.98 -10.55 -13.34
C ASP A 38 1.15 -10.76 -12.05
N MET A 39 1.37 -9.92 -11.05
CA MET A 39 0.65 -10.01 -9.77
C MET A 39 -0.86 -9.73 -9.92
N ASN A 40 -1.26 -8.87 -10.83
CA ASN A 40 -2.69 -8.63 -11.09
C ASN A 40 -3.38 -9.88 -11.65
N ASP A 41 -2.75 -10.54 -12.63
CA ASP A 41 -3.26 -11.80 -13.19
C ASP A 41 -3.29 -12.90 -12.12
N PHE A 42 -2.26 -12.94 -11.25
CA PHE A 42 -2.23 -13.88 -10.14
C PHE A 42 -3.39 -13.66 -9.17
N ILE A 43 -3.59 -12.43 -8.68
CA ILE A 43 -4.67 -12.10 -7.73
C ILE A 43 -6.04 -12.40 -8.32
N GLU A 44 -6.25 -12.09 -9.60
CA GLU A 44 -7.54 -12.28 -10.28
C GLU A 44 -7.88 -13.74 -10.54
N ASN A 45 -6.88 -14.59 -10.75
CA ASN A 45 -7.08 -15.91 -11.33
C ASN A 45 -6.51 -17.07 -10.51
N VAL A 46 -5.85 -16.81 -9.38
CA VAL A 46 -5.32 -17.90 -8.54
C VAL A 46 -6.47 -18.73 -7.97
N SER A 47 -6.38 -20.04 -8.10
CA SER A 47 -7.38 -20.96 -7.54
C SER A 47 -7.13 -21.20 -6.05
N THR A 48 -8.15 -21.56 -5.30
CA THR A 48 -8.03 -21.99 -3.90
C THR A 48 -7.05 -23.15 -3.77
N GLY A 49 -7.10 -24.12 -4.70
CA GLY A 49 -6.18 -25.26 -4.70
C GLY A 49 -4.72 -24.87 -4.92
N ASP A 50 -4.45 -23.85 -5.76
CA ASP A 50 -3.09 -23.33 -5.94
C ASP A 50 -2.61 -22.57 -4.69
N LEU A 51 -3.49 -21.80 -4.03
CA LEU A 51 -3.15 -21.14 -2.76
C LEU A 51 -2.84 -22.17 -1.66
N GLU A 52 -3.62 -23.24 -1.55
CA GLU A 52 -3.35 -24.34 -0.62
C GLU A 52 -1.99 -25.03 -0.92
N LYS A 53 -1.67 -25.26 -2.21
CA LYS A 53 -0.40 -25.80 -2.62
C LYS A 53 0.77 -24.89 -2.19
N ILE A 54 0.65 -23.59 -2.39
CA ILE A 54 1.63 -22.61 -1.95
C ILE A 54 1.75 -22.62 -0.41
N LYS A 55 0.64 -22.63 0.30
CA LYS A 55 0.59 -22.64 1.77
C LYS A 55 1.30 -23.87 2.37
N ASN A 56 1.16 -25.01 1.73
CA ASN A 56 1.80 -26.27 2.16
C ASN A 56 3.28 -26.36 1.79
N ASN A 57 3.90 -25.29 1.29
CA ASN A 57 5.34 -25.20 0.97
C ASN A 57 5.85 -26.32 0.03
N SER A 58 5.04 -26.77 -0.92
CA SER A 58 5.43 -27.75 -1.92
C SER A 58 6.34 -27.13 -2.99
N PHE A 59 7.54 -26.67 -2.60
CA PHE A 59 8.48 -25.94 -3.47
C PHE A 59 9.63 -26.80 -4.02
N GLU A 60 9.48 -28.13 -3.99
CA GLU A 60 10.47 -29.04 -4.59
C GLU A 60 10.65 -28.72 -6.08
N ASN A 61 11.91 -28.51 -6.47
CA ASN A 61 12.31 -28.13 -7.82
C ASN A 61 11.84 -26.74 -8.32
N ALA A 62 11.29 -25.90 -7.46
CA ALA A 62 10.96 -24.52 -7.82
C ALA A 62 12.24 -23.69 -8.01
N LYS A 63 12.21 -22.76 -8.96
CA LYS A 63 13.26 -21.75 -9.07
C LYS A 63 13.26 -20.89 -7.80
N CYS A 64 14.41 -20.82 -7.16
CA CYS A 64 14.61 -20.14 -5.90
C CYS A 64 15.72 -19.09 -6.05
N TYR A 65 15.48 -17.91 -5.50
CA TYR A 65 16.42 -16.79 -5.49
C TYR A 65 16.64 -16.33 -4.05
N LYS A 66 17.85 -15.97 -3.68
CA LYS A 66 18.10 -15.25 -2.43
C LYS A 66 17.59 -13.82 -2.57
N LEU A 67 17.07 -13.26 -1.48
CA LEU A 67 16.55 -11.86 -1.50
C LEU A 67 17.61 -10.87 -1.98
N GLU A 68 18.87 -11.05 -1.63
CA GLU A 68 20.00 -10.22 -2.02
C GLU A 68 20.41 -10.34 -3.50
N GLU A 69 19.94 -11.37 -4.22
CA GLU A 69 20.24 -11.60 -5.64
C GLU A 69 19.25 -10.91 -6.59
N VAL A 70 18.15 -10.36 -6.03
CA VAL A 70 17.07 -9.79 -6.81
C VAL A 70 16.71 -8.39 -6.32
N LYS A 71 16.08 -7.60 -7.19
CA LYS A 71 15.48 -6.32 -6.80
C LYS A 71 13.99 -6.52 -6.53
N LEU A 72 13.52 -6.19 -5.32
CA LEU A 72 12.09 -6.13 -5.04
C LEU A 72 11.47 -4.92 -5.75
N CYS A 73 10.38 -5.15 -6.46
CA CYS A 73 9.55 -4.14 -7.06
C CYS A 73 8.33 -3.86 -6.15
N SER A 74 7.53 -2.86 -6.49
CA SER A 74 6.16 -2.79 -5.95
C SER A 74 5.45 -4.13 -6.21
N PRO A 75 4.74 -4.71 -5.23
CA PRO A 75 4.04 -5.98 -5.44
C PRO A 75 3.06 -5.92 -6.61
N ILE A 76 2.35 -4.80 -6.77
CA ILE A 76 1.56 -4.47 -7.95
C ILE A 76 2.25 -3.29 -8.63
N VAL A 77 3.05 -3.59 -9.64
CA VAL A 77 3.88 -2.58 -10.35
C VAL A 77 3.01 -1.61 -11.13
N ARG A 78 1.97 -2.12 -11.79
CA ARG A 78 1.02 -1.31 -12.59
C ARG A 78 -0.41 -1.60 -12.12
N PRO A 79 -0.96 -0.76 -11.23
CA PRO A 79 -2.36 -0.88 -10.83
C PRO A 79 -3.27 -0.82 -12.06
N LYS A 80 -4.26 -1.71 -12.13
CA LYS A 80 -5.23 -1.75 -13.27
C LYS A 80 -6.12 -0.52 -13.32
N LYS A 81 -6.34 0.11 -12.15
CA LYS A 81 -7.16 1.31 -11.96
C LYS A 81 -6.44 2.27 -11.02
N ASP A 82 -6.94 3.50 -10.95
CA ASP A 82 -6.55 4.43 -9.91
C ASP A 82 -6.80 3.81 -8.52
N ILE A 83 -5.89 4.09 -7.58
CA ILE A 83 -6.00 3.63 -6.21
C ILE A 83 -7.08 4.44 -5.51
N ILE A 84 -7.98 3.76 -4.81
CA ILE A 84 -8.98 4.41 -3.95
C ILE A 84 -8.30 4.72 -2.62
N CYS A 85 -8.28 5.98 -2.22
CA CYS A 85 -7.65 6.41 -0.99
C CYS A 85 -8.67 7.02 -0.03
N LEU A 86 -8.44 6.84 1.28
CA LEU A 86 -9.19 7.49 2.34
C LEU A 86 -8.41 8.67 2.90
N GLY A 87 -9.04 9.84 2.95
CA GLY A 87 -8.54 10.97 3.70
C GLY A 87 -9.07 10.94 5.14
N LEU A 88 -8.26 11.45 6.09
CA LEU A 88 -8.68 11.73 7.46
C LEU A 88 -9.28 10.53 8.22
N ASN A 89 -8.69 9.36 8.08
CA ASN A 89 -9.20 8.13 8.68
C ASN A 89 -8.60 7.80 10.07
N TYR A 90 -7.78 8.69 10.64
CA TYR A 90 -7.29 8.59 12.01
C TYR A 90 -7.61 9.88 12.77
N LYS A 91 -8.18 9.74 13.98
CA LYS A 91 -8.59 10.90 14.78
C LYS A 91 -7.45 11.86 15.07
N ASP A 92 -6.27 11.32 15.41
CA ASP A 92 -5.12 12.15 15.77
C ASP A 92 -4.58 12.90 14.53
N HIS A 93 -4.67 12.28 13.34
CA HIS A 93 -4.34 12.96 12.08
C HIS A 93 -5.30 14.11 11.77
N VAL A 94 -6.62 13.92 12.01
CA VAL A 94 -7.60 15.03 11.89
C VAL A 94 -7.22 16.19 12.79
N ASN A 95 -6.78 15.92 14.02
CA ASN A 95 -6.46 16.94 15.03
C ASN A 95 -5.13 17.68 14.78
N GLU A 96 -4.17 17.07 14.02
CA GLU A 96 -2.88 17.72 13.75
C GLU A 96 -2.91 18.71 12.59
N ILE A 97 -3.95 18.65 11.72
CA ILE A 97 -4.02 19.50 10.54
C ILE A 97 -4.19 20.96 10.98
N PRO A 98 -3.29 21.88 10.54
CA PRO A 98 -3.38 23.26 10.93
C PRO A 98 -4.68 23.92 10.46
N ASP A 99 -5.24 24.83 11.27
CA ASP A 99 -6.41 25.61 10.92
C ASP A 99 -6.20 26.35 9.59
N GLY A 100 -7.16 26.18 8.67
CA GLY A 100 -7.17 26.87 7.38
C GLY A 100 -6.48 26.11 6.23
N VAL A 101 -5.77 24.99 6.49
CA VAL A 101 -5.18 24.13 5.45
C VAL A 101 -6.27 23.32 4.75
N ILE A 102 -7.17 22.73 5.52
CA ILE A 102 -8.42 22.17 4.98
C ILE A 102 -9.55 23.00 5.60
N LYS A 103 -10.38 23.61 4.77
CA LYS A 103 -11.52 24.42 5.27
C LYS A 103 -12.45 23.51 6.09
N ASN A 104 -12.65 23.88 7.37
CA ASN A 104 -13.56 23.19 8.29
C ASN A 104 -13.22 21.71 8.49
N VAL A 105 -11.98 21.39 8.87
CA VAL A 105 -11.63 20.05 9.32
C VAL A 105 -12.45 19.72 10.57
N VAL A 106 -13.48 18.94 10.38
CA VAL A 106 -14.30 18.36 11.44
C VAL A 106 -14.16 16.86 11.32
N MET A 107 -14.27 16.14 12.43
CA MET A 107 -14.34 14.67 12.39
C MET A 107 -15.37 14.25 11.34
N PRO A 108 -14.98 13.48 10.31
CA PRO A 108 -15.89 13.15 9.22
C PRO A 108 -16.99 12.18 9.69
N ASP A 109 -18.24 12.48 9.31
CA ASP A 109 -19.38 11.58 9.53
C ASP A 109 -19.39 10.40 8.54
N TYR A 110 -18.73 10.56 7.39
CA TYR A 110 -18.64 9.58 6.30
C TYR A 110 -17.19 9.50 5.79
N PRO A 111 -16.77 8.34 5.25
CA PRO A 111 -15.45 8.21 4.66
C PRO A 111 -15.20 9.25 3.56
N ILE A 112 -14.05 9.90 3.60
CA ILE A 112 -13.62 10.83 2.56
C ILE A 112 -12.79 10.08 1.56
N TYR A 113 -13.30 9.91 0.33
CA TYR A 113 -12.60 9.20 -0.72
C TYR A 113 -11.95 10.17 -1.71
N PHE A 114 -10.76 9.79 -2.16
CA PHE A 114 -10.11 10.41 -3.30
C PHE A 114 -9.41 9.35 -4.14
N SER A 115 -9.04 9.72 -5.36
CA SER A 115 -8.36 8.85 -6.31
C SER A 115 -6.90 9.25 -6.41
N LYS A 116 -6.01 8.24 -6.49
CA LYS A 116 -4.57 8.40 -6.74
C LYS A 116 -4.17 7.56 -7.94
N ARG A 117 -3.70 8.24 -8.99
CA ARG A 117 -3.19 7.57 -10.19
C ARG A 117 -1.75 7.16 -9.99
N ALA A 118 -1.43 5.93 -10.37
CA ALA A 118 -0.08 5.45 -10.52
C ALA A 118 0.06 4.71 -11.86
N ASP A 119 0.80 5.27 -12.79
CA ASP A 119 1.17 4.56 -14.02
C ASP A 119 2.10 3.39 -13.69
N LYS A 120 3.08 3.68 -12.83
CA LYS A 120 3.98 2.69 -12.25
C LYS A 120 4.22 3.03 -10.77
N ALA A 121 3.82 2.10 -9.89
CA ALA A 121 4.18 2.19 -8.47
C ALA A 121 5.65 1.80 -8.27
N ILE A 122 6.35 2.50 -7.38
CA ILE A 122 7.72 2.18 -6.99
C ILE A 122 7.74 1.21 -5.80
N GLY A 123 8.80 0.42 -5.71
CA GLY A 123 9.02 -0.57 -4.65
C GLY A 123 10.09 -0.14 -3.65
N VAL A 124 10.62 -1.13 -2.92
CA VAL A 124 11.68 -0.94 -1.93
C VAL A 124 12.95 -0.42 -2.62
N ASP A 125 13.62 0.54 -1.97
CA ASP A 125 14.85 1.20 -2.39
C ASP A 125 14.76 1.97 -3.74
N ASP A 126 13.56 2.06 -4.32
CA ASP A 126 13.34 2.96 -5.45
C ASP A 126 13.33 4.42 -5.00
N LYS A 127 13.60 5.33 -5.94
CA LYS A 127 13.73 6.75 -5.69
C LYS A 127 12.39 7.48 -5.82
N ILE A 128 12.14 8.41 -4.90
CA ILE A 128 11.03 9.37 -4.96
C ILE A 128 11.56 10.63 -5.65
N SER A 129 10.96 11.00 -6.78
CA SER A 129 11.42 12.17 -7.55
C SER A 129 10.85 13.49 -7.02
N LEU A 130 11.68 14.51 -6.93
CA LEU A 130 11.26 15.89 -6.65
C LEU A 130 10.72 16.62 -7.89
N HIS A 131 10.83 16.02 -9.10
CA HIS A 131 10.34 16.64 -10.34
C HIS A 131 10.82 18.08 -10.58
N GLY A 132 12.08 18.37 -10.23
CA GLY A 132 12.69 19.68 -10.38
C GLY A 132 12.04 20.73 -9.46
N ASP A 133 11.51 21.79 -10.04
CA ASP A 133 10.86 22.92 -9.35
C ASP A 133 9.35 22.72 -9.12
N LEU A 134 8.81 21.57 -9.51
CA LEU A 134 7.38 21.27 -9.36
C LEU A 134 7.01 20.91 -7.93
N VAL A 135 7.90 20.25 -7.18
CA VAL A 135 7.67 19.74 -5.83
C VAL A 135 8.31 20.68 -4.81
N GLU A 136 7.47 21.34 -4.01
CA GLU A 136 7.87 22.31 -2.99
C GLU A 136 7.72 21.77 -1.57
N LYS A 137 6.67 20.96 -1.33
CA LYS A 137 6.27 20.48 0.00
C LYS A 137 5.99 18.98 -0.02
N LEU A 138 7.04 18.19 -0.26
CA LEU A 138 6.95 16.73 -0.31
C LEU A 138 6.74 16.15 1.07
N ASP A 139 5.66 15.36 1.23
CA ASP A 139 5.27 14.75 2.48
C ASP A 139 5.10 13.23 2.32
N TYR A 140 5.27 12.51 3.41
CA TYR A 140 5.12 11.06 3.53
C TYR A 140 3.81 10.74 4.27
N GLU A 141 3.20 9.64 3.91
CA GLU A 141 2.02 9.09 4.58
C GLU A 141 2.11 7.56 4.61
N SER A 142 2.49 7.01 5.78
CA SER A 142 2.49 5.56 5.98
C SER A 142 1.07 5.05 6.11
N GLU A 143 0.67 4.13 5.24
CA GLU A 143 -0.68 3.59 5.17
C GLU A 143 -0.68 2.07 5.03
N LEU A 144 -1.71 1.43 5.59
CA LEU A 144 -2.09 0.08 5.22
C LEU A 144 -2.89 0.13 3.93
N ALA A 145 -2.54 -0.67 2.94
CA ALA A 145 -3.31 -0.83 1.72
C ALA A 145 -3.96 -2.22 1.66
N VAL A 146 -5.24 -2.24 1.35
CA VAL A 146 -6.06 -3.43 1.17
C VAL A 146 -6.11 -3.79 -0.31
N ILE A 147 -5.85 -5.04 -0.65
CA ILE A 147 -5.94 -5.57 -2.01
C ILE A 147 -7.20 -6.43 -2.12
N ILE A 148 -8.12 -6.08 -3.01
CA ILE A 148 -9.33 -6.86 -3.26
C ILE A 148 -8.97 -8.13 -4.04
N GLY A 149 -9.55 -9.25 -3.65
CA GLY A 149 -9.29 -10.57 -4.24
C GLY A 149 -10.51 -11.23 -4.89
N LYS A 150 -11.71 -10.68 -4.66
CA LYS A 150 -12.95 -11.25 -5.18
C LYS A 150 -13.85 -10.13 -5.69
N GLU A 151 -14.47 -10.33 -6.86
CA GLU A 151 -15.45 -9.37 -7.40
C GLU A 151 -16.70 -9.34 -6.53
N GLY A 152 -17.20 -8.14 -6.23
CA GLY A 152 -18.44 -7.96 -5.47
C GLY A 152 -19.03 -6.57 -5.57
N ILE A 153 -20.34 -6.51 -5.35
CA ILE A 153 -21.14 -5.29 -5.25
C ILE A 153 -22.11 -5.44 -4.07
N ASN A 154 -22.41 -4.35 -3.38
CA ASN A 154 -23.29 -4.34 -2.19
C ASN A 154 -22.84 -5.36 -1.11
N ILE A 155 -21.53 -5.38 -0.84
CA ILE A 155 -20.90 -6.27 0.13
C ILE A 155 -21.32 -5.84 1.53
N SER A 156 -21.79 -6.79 2.36
CA SER A 156 -22.07 -6.51 3.77
C SER A 156 -20.77 -6.31 4.57
N LYS A 157 -20.84 -5.66 5.74
CA LYS A 157 -19.67 -5.53 6.61
C LYS A 157 -19.19 -6.90 7.12
N GLU A 158 -20.13 -7.80 7.38
CA GLU A 158 -19.86 -9.14 7.88
C GLU A 158 -19.05 -9.96 6.87
N ASP A 159 -19.32 -9.78 5.57
CA ASP A 159 -18.67 -10.53 4.48
C ASP A 159 -17.39 -9.84 3.97
N ALA A 160 -17.11 -8.61 4.38
CA ALA A 160 -16.06 -7.77 3.77
C ALA A 160 -14.68 -8.45 3.69
N TYR A 161 -14.28 -9.15 4.75
CA TYR A 161 -13.00 -9.85 4.78
C TYR A 161 -12.88 -11.00 3.78
N GLU A 162 -13.99 -11.57 3.32
CA GLU A 162 -13.98 -12.61 2.29
C GLU A 162 -13.50 -12.08 0.94
N TYR A 163 -13.73 -10.78 0.68
CA TYR A 163 -13.38 -10.11 -0.58
C TYR A 163 -11.94 -9.63 -0.64
N ILE A 164 -11.21 -9.70 0.46
CA ILE A 164 -9.80 -9.27 0.54
C ILE A 164 -8.89 -10.40 0.08
N PHE A 165 -7.88 -10.08 -0.74
CA PHE A 165 -6.75 -10.95 -1.06
C PHE A 165 -5.68 -10.87 0.02
N GLY A 166 -5.29 -9.67 0.39
CA GLY A 166 -4.24 -9.41 1.35
C GLY A 166 -3.98 -7.93 1.57
N TYR A 167 -2.86 -7.65 2.22
CA TYR A 167 -2.48 -6.31 2.66
C TYR A 167 -1.04 -6.00 2.27
N THR A 168 -0.76 -4.74 2.01
CA THR A 168 0.59 -4.23 1.76
C THR A 168 0.77 -2.87 2.43
N ILE A 169 2.00 -2.37 2.50
CA ILE A 169 2.28 -0.99 2.91
C ILE A 169 2.16 -0.11 1.67
N MET A 170 1.60 1.07 1.85
CA MET A 170 1.67 2.16 0.87
C MET A 170 2.22 3.40 1.56
N ASN A 171 3.14 4.08 0.89
CA ASN A 171 3.48 5.46 1.20
C ASN A 171 2.71 6.34 0.21
N ASP A 172 1.65 7.01 0.70
CA ASP A 172 0.83 7.93 -0.09
C ASP A 172 1.53 9.30 -0.18
N ILE A 173 2.66 9.31 -0.90
CA ILE A 173 3.51 10.49 -1.06
C ILE A 173 2.71 11.64 -1.64
N SER A 174 2.80 12.80 -0.99
CA SER A 174 1.94 13.95 -1.24
C SER A 174 2.76 15.20 -1.51
N GLU A 175 2.46 15.88 -2.61
CA GLU A 175 2.92 17.25 -2.83
C GLU A 175 1.86 18.22 -2.32
N ARG A 176 2.07 18.78 -1.12
CA ARG A 176 1.07 19.56 -0.42
C ARG A 176 0.71 20.88 -1.11
N ALA A 177 1.69 21.54 -1.74
CA ALA A 177 1.41 22.80 -2.46
C ALA A 177 0.49 22.57 -3.67
N LEU A 178 0.68 21.47 -4.41
CA LEU A 178 -0.24 21.10 -5.49
C LEU A 178 -1.60 20.64 -4.98
N GLN A 179 -1.62 19.91 -3.85
CA GLN A 179 -2.84 19.46 -3.19
C GLN A 179 -3.74 20.67 -2.82
N ASP A 180 -3.16 21.69 -2.21
CA ASP A 180 -3.87 22.90 -1.79
C ASP A 180 -4.34 23.74 -2.99
N LYS A 181 -3.44 23.89 -4.00
CA LYS A 181 -3.70 24.71 -5.19
C LYS A 181 -4.89 24.23 -6.01
N HIS A 182 -5.09 22.92 -6.11
CA HIS A 182 -6.05 22.32 -7.01
C HIS A 182 -7.38 21.92 -6.36
N VAL A 183 -7.60 22.22 -5.07
CA VAL A 183 -8.82 21.92 -4.29
C VAL A 183 -9.05 20.40 -4.15
N GLN A 184 -9.04 19.67 -5.28
CA GLN A 184 -9.07 18.20 -5.31
C GLN A 184 -7.65 17.67 -5.14
N TRP A 185 -7.46 16.68 -4.27
CA TRP A 185 -6.13 16.18 -3.88
C TRP A 185 -5.41 15.43 -5.00
N TYR A 186 -6.15 14.96 -5.99
CA TYR A 186 -5.68 14.12 -7.10
C TYR A 186 -4.35 14.58 -7.69
N ARG A 187 -4.18 15.87 -8.01
CA ARG A 187 -2.97 16.39 -8.65
C ARG A 187 -1.73 16.32 -7.74
N GLY A 188 -1.90 16.63 -6.45
CA GLY A 188 -0.82 16.54 -5.44
C GLY A 188 -0.47 15.11 -5.05
N LYS A 189 -1.33 14.15 -5.33
CA LYS A 189 -1.19 12.74 -4.97
C LYS A 189 -0.72 11.86 -6.14
N SER A 190 -0.75 12.33 -7.40
CA SER A 190 -0.62 11.49 -8.59
C SER A 190 0.60 11.83 -9.46
N LEU A 191 1.67 12.35 -8.87
CA LEU A 191 2.94 12.51 -9.58
C LEU A 191 3.63 11.15 -9.74
N ASP A 192 4.39 10.97 -10.81
CA ASP A 192 5.18 9.76 -11.02
C ASP A 192 6.13 9.56 -9.83
N THR A 193 6.36 8.32 -9.44
CA THR A 193 7.11 7.90 -8.24
C THR A 193 6.51 8.27 -6.89
N HIS A 194 5.39 9.01 -6.84
CA HIS A 194 4.73 9.39 -5.59
C HIS A 194 3.77 8.32 -5.05
N THR A 195 3.73 7.14 -5.68
CA THR A 195 3.07 5.95 -5.17
C THR A 195 4.12 4.88 -4.92
N SER A 196 4.43 4.63 -3.66
CA SER A 196 5.32 3.55 -3.26
C SER A 196 4.53 2.47 -2.53
N MET A 197 4.71 1.19 -2.91
CA MET A 197 4.05 0.04 -2.28
C MET A 197 5.02 -1.12 -2.05
N GLY A 198 4.80 -1.87 -0.98
CA GLY A 198 5.56 -3.06 -0.67
C GLY A 198 5.85 -3.26 0.83
N PRO A 199 6.84 -4.08 1.18
CA PRO A 199 7.73 -4.88 0.32
C PRO A 199 7.04 -6.07 -0.35
N CYS A 200 5.88 -6.50 0.14
CA CYS A 200 5.12 -7.65 -0.31
C CYS A 200 3.63 -7.46 -0.08
N ILE A 201 2.80 -8.30 -0.69
CA ILE A 201 1.43 -8.53 -0.27
C ILE A 201 1.43 -9.69 0.70
N VAL A 202 0.93 -9.48 1.91
CA VAL A 202 0.70 -10.54 2.90
C VAL A 202 -0.74 -11.00 2.77
N HIS A 203 -0.93 -12.31 2.51
CA HIS A 203 -2.27 -12.88 2.35
C HIS A 203 -3.10 -12.70 3.63
N LYS A 204 -4.40 -12.43 3.47
CA LYS A 204 -5.31 -12.14 4.59
C LYS A 204 -5.31 -13.19 5.71
N GLU A 205 -5.06 -14.45 5.39
CA GLU A 205 -5.04 -15.54 6.36
C GLU A 205 -3.85 -15.51 7.34
N GLU A 206 -2.87 -14.64 7.11
CA GLU A 206 -1.75 -14.43 8.04
C GLU A 206 -2.12 -13.52 9.22
N PHE A 207 -3.31 -12.94 9.20
CA PHE A 207 -3.76 -11.99 10.21
C PHE A 207 -5.07 -12.42 10.87
N GLU A 208 -5.18 -12.09 12.15
CA GLU A 208 -6.46 -12.12 12.86
C GLU A 208 -7.28 -10.87 12.54
N HIS A 209 -8.58 -11.00 12.40
CA HIS A 209 -9.50 -9.90 12.14
C HIS A 209 -10.40 -9.61 13.35
N PRO A 210 -10.72 -8.34 13.64
CA PRO A 210 -10.26 -7.11 12.97
C PRO A 210 -8.78 -6.84 13.19
N LEU A 211 -8.14 -6.23 12.19
CA LEU A 211 -6.70 -5.91 12.26
C LEU A 211 -6.38 -4.94 13.41
N LYS A 212 -5.25 -5.21 14.08
CA LYS A 212 -4.69 -4.34 15.14
C LYS A 212 -3.17 -4.29 14.98
N LEU A 213 -2.71 -3.75 13.86
CA LEU A 213 -1.32 -3.74 13.45
C LEU A 213 -0.67 -2.41 13.79
N ASP A 214 0.53 -2.44 14.34
CA ASP A 214 1.33 -1.24 14.52
C ASP A 214 1.74 -0.69 13.14
N ILE A 215 1.61 0.63 12.99
CA ILE A 215 1.94 1.37 11.77
C ILE A 215 2.79 2.58 12.13
N SER A 216 3.89 2.76 11.41
CA SER A 216 4.81 3.87 11.69
C SER A 216 5.54 4.36 10.45
N SER A 217 6.08 5.57 10.53
CA SER A 217 7.08 6.06 9.59
C SER A 217 8.32 6.58 10.30
N VAL A 218 9.46 6.41 9.64
CA VAL A 218 10.76 6.89 10.11
C VAL A 218 11.40 7.69 8.98
N VAL A 219 11.86 8.90 9.29
CA VAL A 219 12.59 9.75 8.34
C VAL A 219 13.99 10.00 8.88
N ASN A 220 15.02 9.59 8.15
CA ASN A 220 16.43 9.72 8.55
C ASN A 220 16.72 9.16 9.95
N GLY A 221 16.08 8.06 10.31
CA GLY A 221 16.23 7.43 11.64
C GLY A 221 15.37 8.04 12.75
N GLU A 222 14.62 9.10 12.49
CA GLU A 222 13.68 9.71 13.43
C GLU A 222 12.26 9.19 13.21
N VAL A 223 11.61 8.67 14.24
CA VAL A 223 10.21 8.25 14.20
C VAL A 223 9.33 9.48 14.02
N ARG A 224 8.50 9.48 12.98
CA ARG A 224 7.59 10.57 12.64
C ARG A 224 6.12 10.22 12.89
N GLN A 225 5.71 9.06 12.45
CA GLN A 225 4.38 8.50 12.71
C GLN A 225 4.55 7.25 13.58
N ASP A 226 3.67 7.09 14.57
CA ASP A 226 3.63 5.91 15.45
C ASP A 226 2.18 5.71 15.91
N SER A 227 1.53 4.66 15.44
CA SER A 227 0.10 4.42 15.66
C SER A 227 -0.25 2.94 15.50
N ASN A 228 -1.56 2.65 15.47
CA ASN A 228 -2.06 1.30 15.25
C ASN A 228 -3.39 1.33 14.48
N THR A 229 -3.61 0.37 13.58
CA THR A 229 -4.81 0.30 12.73
C THR A 229 -6.13 0.16 13.50
N LYS A 230 -6.08 -0.20 14.79
CA LYS A 230 -7.27 -0.18 15.68
C LYS A 230 -7.88 1.21 15.88
N TYR A 231 -7.13 2.28 15.53
CA TYR A 231 -7.57 3.66 15.66
C TYR A 231 -8.20 4.25 14.39
N PHE A 232 -8.47 3.42 13.38
CA PHE A 232 -9.28 3.84 12.23
C PHE A 232 -10.61 4.45 12.68
N ILE A 233 -10.98 5.58 12.08
CA ILE A 233 -12.33 6.16 12.24
C ILE A 233 -13.33 5.26 11.52
N PHE A 234 -13.03 4.86 10.29
CA PHE A 234 -13.80 3.90 9.50
C PHE A 234 -12.95 2.64 9.29
N ASP A 235 -13.37 1.54 9.88
CA ASP A 235 -12.69 0.26 9.76
C ASP A 235 -12.83 -0.34 8.33
N ILE A 236 -11.99 -1.30 8.01
CA ILE A 236 -11.94 -1.91 6.69
C ILE A 236 -13.30 -2.48 6.25
N PRO A 237 -14.07 -3.21 7.10
CA PRO A 237 -15.41 -3.65 6.73
C PRO A 237 -16.36 -2.50 6.38
N THR A 238 -16.32 -1.41 7.13
CA THR A 238 -17.13 -0.23 6.84
C THR A 238 -16.78 0.37 5.49
N VAL A 239 -15.49 0.52 5.20
CA VAL A 239 -15.00 1.07 3.92
C VAL A 239 -15.40 0.20 2.73
N ILE A 240 -15.18 -1.12 2.81
CA ILE A 240 -15.55 -2.06 1.73
C ILE A 240 -17.07 -2.05 1.51
N SER A 241 -17.85 -2.09 2.59
CA SER A 241 -19.30 -2.07 2.51
C SER A 241 -19.81 -0.77 1.89
N ASP A 242 -19.29 0.39 2.31
CA ASP A 242 -19.70 1.69 1.80
C ASP A 242 -19.32 1.87 0.32
N LEU A 243 -18.07 1.59 -0.06
CA LEU A 243 -17.60 1.66 -1.45
C LEU A 243 -18.38 0.74 -2.39
N SER A 244 -18.68 -0.47 -1.94
CA SER A 244 -19.35 -1.45 -2.79
C SER A 244 -20.85 -1.18 -2.98
N ARG A 245 -21.44 -0.22 -2.28
CA ARG A 245 -22.83 0.18 -2.49
C ARG A 245 -23.01 0.84 -3.85
N GLY A 246 -23.45 0.06 -4.82
CA GLY A 246 -23.67 0.51 -6.19
C GLY A 246 -22.40 0.61 -7.05
N MET A 247 -21.21 0.26 -6.49
CA MET A 247 -19.94 0.20 -7.21
C MET A 247 -19.34 -1.20 -7.11
N THR A 248 -19.00 -1.80 -8.24
CA THR A 248 -18.36 -3.12 -8.26
C THR A 248 -16.87 -3.00 -7.91
N LEU A 249 -16.46 -3.65 -6.84
CA LEU A 249 -15.05 -3.90 -6.53
C LEU A 249 -14.57 -5.15 -7.27
N LYS A 250 -13.34 -5.13 -7.78
CA LYS A 250 -12.74 -6.22 -8.57
C LYS A 250 -11.41 -6.68 -8.00
N PRO A 251 -11.01 -7.94 -8.26
CA PRO A 251 -9.67 -8.41 -7.91
C PRO A 251 -8.59 -7.48 -8.45
N GLY A 252 -7.63 -7.13 -7.58
CA GLY A 252 -6.57 -6.17 -7.87
C GLY A 252 -6.93 -4.71 -7.61
N ASP A 253 -8.18 -4.35 -7.29
CA ASP A 253 -8.50 -3.01 -6.78
C ASP A 253 -7.76 -2.78 -5.45
N ILE A 254 -7.18 -1.59 -5.30
CA ILE A 254 -6.37 -1.21 -4.14
C ILE A 254 -7.10 -0.12 -3.36
N ILE A 255 -7.23 -0.31 -2.05
CA ILE A 255 -7.81 0.68 -1.14
C ILE A 255 -6.75 1.05 -0.11
N SER A 256 -6.26 2.29 -0.15
CA SER A 256 -5.36 2.85 0.85
C SER A 256 -6.17 3.46 1.99
N THR A 257 -5.86 3.07 3.23
CA THR A 257 -6.80 3.23 4.36
C THR A 257 -6.64 4.52 5.14
N GLY A 258 -5.78 5.42 4.67
CA GLY A 258 -5.46 6.67 5.36
C GLY A 258 -4.28 6.53 6.30
N THR A 259 -3.66 7.67 6.62
CA THR A 259 -2.42 7.78 7.40
C THR A 259 -2.71 8.26 8.82
N PRO A 260 -1.92 7.82 9.83
CA PRO A 260 -1.96 8.37 11.18
C PRO A 260 -1.26 9.73 11.29
N ALA A 261 -1.38 10.37 12.45
CA ALA A 261 -0.67 11.62 12.77
C ALA A 261 0.85 11.49 12.68
N GLY A 262 1.53 12.61 12.46
CA GLY A 262 2.98 12.74 12.37
C GLY A 262 3.49 13.04 10.97
N VAL A 263 2.59 13.42 10.04
CA VAL A 263 2.98 13.90 8.70
C VAL A 263 3.68 15.26 8.81
N ALA A 264 4.54 15.58 7.83
CA ALA A 264 5.30 16.84 7.85
C ALA A 264 4.40 18.09 7.87
N MET A 265 3.25 18.00 7.21
CA MET A 265 2.25 19.07 7.21
C MET A 265 1.70 19.39 8.62
N GLY A 266 1.57 18.39 9.50
CA GLY A 266 1.09 18.54 10.87
C GLY A 266 2.15 19.03 11.87
N MET A 267 3.42 19.08 11.49
CA MET A 267 4.51 19.46 12.38
C MET A 267 4.59 20.98 12.60
N ASN A 268 5.14 21.38 13.75
CA ASN A 268 5.45 22.79 14.05
C ASN A 268 6.89 22.95 14.61
N PRO A 269 7.87 23.44 13.81
CA PRO A 269 7.72 23.85 12.39
C PRO A 269 7.53 22.66 11.45
N GLN A 270 6.92 22.89 10.28
CA GLN A 270 6.77 21.89 9.23
C GLN A 270 8.14 21.49 8.66
N VAL A 271 8.40 20.17 8.53
CA VAL A 271 9.66 19.63 8.02
C VAL A 271 9.38 18.67 6.89
N TYR A 272 9.25 19.20 5.68
CA TYR A 272 9.02 18.42 4.47
C TYR A 272 10.27 17.67 4.01
N LEU A 273 10.05 16.61 3.23
CA LEU A 273 11.11 15.81 2.63
C LEU A 273 11.90 16.60 1.60
N LYS A 274 13.19 16.33 1.52
CA LYS A 274 14.14 16.95 0.58
C LYS A 274 15.08 15.89 0.00
N HIS A 275 15.82 16.27 -1.02
CA HIS A 275 16.82 15.41 -1.65
C HIS A 275 17.76 14.78 -0.61
N GLY A 276 17.97 13.47 -0.74
CA GLY A 276 18.79 12.63 0.14
C GLY A 276 18.07 12.09 1.36
N ASP A 277 16.85 12.54 1.68
CA ASP A 277 16.10 12.00 2.80
C ASP A 277 15.68 10.55 2.54
N VAL A 278 15.75 9.74 3.60
CA VAL A 278 15.35 8.34 3.61
C VAL A 278 14.05 8.20 4.39
N VAL A 279 13.03 7.62 3.77
CA VAL A 279 11.72 7.37 4.37
C VAL A 279 11.50 5.87 4.50
N GLU A 280 11.11 5.42 5.68
CA GLU A 280 10.72 4.04 5.95
C GLU A 280 9.29 4.03 6.48
N CYS A 281 8.38 3.37 5.76
CA CYS A 281 7.03 3.05 6.24
C CYS A 281 7.00 1.61 6.75
N LYS A 282 6.43 1.39 7.93
CA LYS A 282 6.43 0.08 8.60
C LYS A 282 5.01 -0.30 9.00
N VAL A 283 4.65 -1.54 8.75
CA VAL A 283 3.41 -2.15 9.26
C VAL A 283 3.74 -3.53 9.81
N GLU A 284 3.25 -3.79 11.03
CA GLU A 284 3.43 -5.06 11.71
C GLU A 284 2.97 -6.24 10.83
N GLY A 285 3.76 -7.32 10.81
CA GLY A 285 3.48 -8.53 10.02
C GLY A 285 3.79 -8.40 8.52
N ILE A 286 3.85 -7.17 7.96
CA ILE A 286 4.15 -6.95 6.54
C ILE A 286 5.64 -6.71 6.33
N GLY A 287 6.23 -5.71 7.00
CA GLY A 287 7.64 -5.40 6.89
C GLY A 287 7.95 -3.91 6.84
N VAL A 288 8.93 -3.55 6.03
CA VAL A 288 9.41 -2.17 5.86
C VAL A 288 9.47 -1.82 4.38
N LEU A 289 8.83 -0.73 4.02
CA LEU A 289 8.93 -0.09 2.70
C LEU A 289 9.83 1.13 2.84
N LYS A 290 11.02 1.06 2.22
CA LYS A 290 12.05 2.10 2.32
C LYS A 290 12.27 2.75 0.96
N ASN A 291 12.34 4.07 0.93
CA ASN A 291 12.65 4.86 -0.27
C ASN A 291 13.61 6.00 0.05
N ILE A 292 14.24 6.53 -1.00
CA ILE A 292 15.17 7.67 -0.94
C ILE A 292 14.63 8.77 -1.85
N VAL A 293 14.63 10.02 -1.38
CA VAL A 293 14.24 11.19 -2.17
C VAL A 293 15.39 11.62 -3.06
N ASP A 294 15.12 11.79 -4.37
CA ASP A 294 16.14 12.08 -5.39
C ASP A 294 15.85 13.36 -6.19
#